data_6e240618a895ea3b949d14144cd40f09
#
_entry.id   6e240618a895ea3b949d14144cd40f09
#
_cell.length_a   1.000
_cell.length_b   1.000
_cell.length_c   1.000
_cell.angle_alpha   90.00
_cell.angle_beta   90.00
_cell.angle_gamma   90.00
#
_symmetry.space_group_name_H-M   'P 1'
#
loop_
_entity.id
_entity.type
_entity.pdbx_description
1 polymer ?
#
loop_
_entity_poly.entity_id
_entity_poly.type
_entity_poly.pdbx_seq_one_letter_code
_entity_poly.pdbx_strand_id
1 'polypeptide(L)'
;MLYYLFEYLDKTLDIPGTGVFQYITFRSALALMLSLLLSTIYGKRIINFLRNQQVGETVRELGLAGQNEKAGTPTMGGLIIIFATLVPVLLFARLHNIYIVLLIVTTLWMGTIGFVDDYIKIFKKDKQGLKGIFKVIGQVGLGIIVGAVLYFNPAVTVRTDTGRTDIYKNVSSTVVLPSPVEEKSTATTIPFVKNNEFDYAEVLSFMGDGYEKWAWLIFIPVVIFIITAVSNGANLTDGIDGLAAGTSAISVLALGIFTFVSGNIIFSNYLNIMYIPNSGEMTVFISAFVGALIGFLWYNSFPASVFMGDTGSLTIGGIIAVLAIAVRKEILIVLFCGIFLAESASVILQVTYFKYTKKRFGEGRRIFLMSPLHHHYQKKGYHESKIVTRFWIVAIMLAILSIVTLKLR
;
A
#
# COMPACT_ATOMS: atom_id res chain seq x y z
N MET A 1 2.37 9.87 20.16
CA MET A 1 2.20 10.29 21.58
C MET A 1 3.48 10.11 22.37
N LEU A 2 4.05 8.92 22.47
CA LEU A 2 5.31 8.69 23.18
C LEU A 2 6.48 9.50 22.59
N TYR A 3 6.54 9.69 21.25
CA TYR A 3 7.51 10.55 20.62
C TYR A 3 7.54 11.94 21.27
N TYR A 4 6.40 12.60 21.42
CA TYR A 4 6.32 13.95 21.99
C TYR A 4 6.62 13.97 23.48
N LEU A 5 6.22 12.92 24.22
CA LEU A 5 6.54 12.78 25.63
C LEU A 5 8.06 12.70 25.84
N PHE A 6 8.74 11.82 25.10
CA PHE A 6 10.18 11.65 25.21
C PHE A 6 10.96 12.86 24.66
N GLU A 7 10.46 13.53 23.63
CA GLU A 7 11.01 14.82 23.17
C GLU A 7 10.93 15.89 24.25
N TYR A 8 9.81 15.97 24.96
CA TYR A 8 9.64 16.90 26.08
C TYR A 8 10.57 16.57 27.25
N LEU A 9 10.68 15.29 27.62
CA LEU A 9 11.56 14.82 28.69
C LEU A 9 13.05 15.07 28.36
N ASP A 10 13.46 14.86 27.12
CA ASP A 10 14.80 15.11 26.64
C ASP A 10 15.16 16.61 26.72
N LYS A 11 14.26 17.48 26.26
CA LYS A 11 14.47 18.94 26.28
C LYS A 11 14.39 19.59 27.66
N THR A 12 13.60 19.02 28.57
CA THR A 12 13.27 19.69 29.85
C THR A 12 14.07 19.10 31.02
N LEU A 13 14.28 17.78 31.03
CA LEU A 13 14.89 17.07 32.17
C LEU A 13 16.24 16.42 31.84
N ASP A 14 16.67 16.46 30.56
CA ASP A 14 17.94 15.88 30.07
C ASP A 14 18.19 14.45 30.60
N ILE A 15 17.14 13.62 30.55
CA ILE A 15 17.21 12.25 31.06
C ILE A 15 18.00 11.38 30.05
N PRO A 16 19.08 10.69 30.51
CA PRO A 16 19.86 9.83 29.63
C PRO A 16 18.99 8.77 28.94
N GLY A 17 19.11 8.68 27.61
CA GLY A 17 18.40 7.69 26.80
C GLY A 17 17.08 8.16 26.18
N THR A 18 16.51 9.30 26.58
CA THR A 18 15.27 9.84 25.98
C THR A 18 15.47 10.28 24.53
N GLY A 19 16.65 10.79 24.19
CA GLY A 19 17.02 11.23 22.84
C GLY A 19 16.98 10.12 21.78
N VAL A 20 16.98 8.83 22.18
CA VAL A 20 16.89 7.71 21.25
C VAL A 20 15.57 7.70 20.47
N PHE A 21 14.49 8.25 21.05
CA PHE A 21 13.21 8.39 20.35
C PHE A 21 13.20 9.42 19.21
N GLN A 22 14.24 10.20 19.07
CA GLN A 22 14.40 11.10 17.91
C GLN A 22 14.80 10.33 16.64
N TYR A 23 15.44 9.17 16.78
CA TYR A 23 15.87 8.35 15.64
C TYR A 23 14.70 7.58 15.02
N ILE A 24 14.48 7.78 13.72
CA ILE A 24 13.42 7.10 12.93
C ILE A 24 13.59 5.57 13.00
N THR A 25 14.82 5.08 12.88
CA THR A 25 15.13 3.64 12.91
C THR A 25 14.73 2.96 14.21
N PHE A 26 14.99 3.62 15.35
CA PHE A 26 14.57 3.11 16.66
C PHE A 26 13.04 3.05 16.78
N ARG A 27 12.34 4.13 16.41
CA ARG A 27 10.88 4.18 16.45
C ARG A 27 10.24 3.17 15.48
N SER A 28 10.85 2.97 14.31
CA SER A 28 10.41 1.98 13.34
C SER A 28 10.53 0.55 13.88
N ALA A 29 11.64 0.23 14.54
CA ALA A 29 11.82 -1.08 15.18
C ALA A 29 10.80 -1.32 16.29
N LEU A 30 10.56 -0.33 17.16
CA LEU A 30 9.54 -0.42 18.21
C LEU A 30 8.13 -0.55 17.62
N ALA A 31 7.81 0.20 16.56
CA ALA A 31 6.53 0.16 15.89
C ALA A 31 6.27 -1.24 15.28
N LEU A 32 7.27 -1.83 14.64
CA LEU A 32 7.19 -3.18 14.08
C LEU A 32 6.97 -4.22 15.18
N MET A 33 7.78 -4.18 16.24
CA MET A 33 7.67 -5.14 17.36
C MET A 33 6.32 -5.04 18.05
N LEU A 34 5.88 -3.82 18.39
CA LEU A 34 4.60 -3.62 19.06
C LEU A 34 3.43 -4.05 18.19
N SER A 35 3.47 -3.72 16.88
CA SER A 35 2.44 -4.13 15.93
C SER A 35 2.33 -5.65 15.81
N LEU A 36 3.47 -6.34 15.70
CA LEU A 36 3.53 -7.80 15.63
C LEU A 36 2.95 -8.42 16.92
N LEU A 37 3.32 -7.90 18.11
CA LEU A 37 2.79 -8.36 19.39
C LEU A 37 1.29 -8.10 19.52
N LEU A 38 0.82 -6.91 19.13
CA LEU A 38 -0.61 -6.60 19.18
C LEU A 38 -1.41 -7.51 18.26
N SER A 39 -0.95 -7.74 17.04
CA SER A 39 -1.62 -8.61 16.09
C SER A 39 -1.68 -10.05 16.58
N THR A 40 -0.59 -10.60 17.12
CA THR A 40 -0.53 -11.99 17.58
C THR A 40 -1.26 -12.21 18.92
N ILE A 41 -1.13 -11.30 19.89
CA ILE A 41 -1.75 -11.47 21.22
C ILE A 41 -3.25 -11.13 21.19
N TYR A 42 -3.60 -9.96 20.63
CA TYR A 42 -4.98 -9.50 20.59
C TYR A 42 -5.78 -10.10 19.43
N GLY A 43 -5.11 -10.59 18.37
CA GLY A 43 -5.76 -11.23 17.23
C GLY A 43 -6.72 -12.34 17.64
N LYS A 44 -6.32 -13.22 18.58
CA LYS A 44 -7.18 -14.28 19.09
C LYS A 44 -8.44 -13.76 19.78
N ARG A 45 -8.32 -12.64 20.53
CA ARG A 45 -9.49 -12.02 21.20
C ARG A 45 -10.47 -11.45 20.16
N ILE A 46 -9.95 -10.77 19.15
CA ILE A 46 -10.76 -10.22 18.06
C ILE A 46 -11.42 -11.34 17.27
N ILE A 47 -10.71 -12.41 16.94
CA ILE A 47 -11.27 -13.59 16.24
C ILE A 47 -12.41 -14.22 17.04
N ASN A 48 -12.22 -14.42 18.35
CA ASN A 48 -13.27 -14.97 19.20
C ASN A 48 -14.50 -14.05 19.27
N PHE A 49 -14.28 -12.73 19.35
CA PHE A 49 -15.37 -11.75 19.31
C PHE A 49 -16.11 -11.84 17.98
N LEU A 50 -15.42 -11.85 16.85
CA LEU A 50 -16.03 -11.97 15.52
C LEU A 50 -16.79 -13.29 15.37
N ARG A 51 -16.21 -14.40 15.83
CA ARG A 51 -16.86 -15.73 15.77
C ARG A 51 -18.18 -15.75 16.57
N ASN A 52 -18.22 -15.11 17.73
CA ASN A 52 -19.45 -15.03 18.54
C ASN A 52 -20.54 -14.18 17.88
N GLN A 53 -20.15 -13.21 17.06
CA GLN A 53 -21.11 -12.34 16.34
C GLN A 53 -21.53 -12.90 14.97
N GLN A 54 -20.77 -13.80 14.38
CA GLN A 54 -20.94 -14.28 12.98
C GLN A 54 -21.47 -15.70 12.90
N VAL A 55 -22.31 -16.10 13.83
CA VAL A 55 -22.90 -17.45 13.82
C VAL A 55 -23.66 -17.68 12.52
N GLY A 56 -23.14 -18.60 11.69
CA GLY A 56 -23.84 -19.12 10.50
C GLY A 56 -23.44 -18.50 9.15
N GLU A 57 -22.25 -17.92 9.02
CA GLU A 57 -21.77 -17.53 7.69
C GLU A 57 -21.56 -18.75 6.80
N THR A 58 -22.23 -18.77 5.63
CA THR A 58 -22.11 -19.83 4.65
C THR A 58 -20.98 -19.50 3.66
N VAL A 59 -19.98 -20.35 3.58
CA VAL A 59 -18.94 -20.28 2.55
C VAL A 59 -19.57 -20.39 1.15
N ARG A 60 -19.13 -19.59 0.20
CA ARG A 60 -19.59 -19.68 -1.20
C ARG A 60 -19.17 -21.03 -1.78
N GLU A 61 -20.12 -21.81 -2.27
CA GLU A 61 -19.81 -23.05 -2.98
C GLU A 61 -19.22 -22.74 -4.37
N LEU A 62 -17.91 -22.77 -4.47
CA LEU A 62 -17.17 -22.57 -5.74
C LEU A 62 -16.77 -23.90 -6.39
N GLY A 63 -17.06 -25.03 -5.73
CA GLY A 63 -16.67 -26.37 -6.18
C GLY A 63 -15.15 -26.55 -6.21
N LEU A 64 -14.44 -25.96 -5.24
CA LEU A 64 -13.00 -26.07 -5.07
C LEU A 64 -12.68 -27.05 -3.94
N ALA A 65 -11.54 -27.75 -4.04
CA ALA A 65 -11.08 -28.65 -2.98
C ALA A 65 -10.76 -27.86 -1.70
N GLY A 66 -11.06 -28.42 -0.52
CA GLY A 66 -10.79 -27.79 0.79
C GLY A 66 -11.82 -26.73 1.23
N GLN A 67 -12.86 -26.48 0.45
CA GLN A 67 -13.87 -25.47 0.78
C GLN A 67 -14.66 -25.78 2.05
N ASN A 68 -14.93 -27.07 2.32
CA ASN A 68 -15.66 -27.51 3.50
C ASN A 68 -14.89 -27.27 4.80
N GLU A 69 -13.55 -27.27 4.75
CA GLU A 69 -12.67 -27.01 5.90
C GLU A 69 -12.72 -25.54 6.35
N LYS A 70 -13.15 -24.64 5.46
CA LYS A 70 -13.26 -23.20 5.70
C LYS A 70 -14.62 -22.78 6.26
N ALA A 71 -15.58 -23.72 6.35
CA ALA A 71 -16.90 -23.41 6.90
C ALA A 71 -16.82 -22.99 8.37
N GLY A 72 -17.47 -21.88 8.72
CA GLY A 72 -17.45 -21.33 10.09
C GLY A 72 -16.25 -20.46 10.42
N THR A 73 -15.30 -20.24 9.50
CA THR A 73 -14.22 -19.26 9.69
C THR A 73 -14.78 -17.83 9.65
N PRO A 74 -14.58 -17.01 10.71
CA PRO A 74 -15.06 -15.63 10.70
C PRO A 74 -14.31 -14.78 9.68
N THR A 75 -14.97 -13.77 9.14
CA THR A 75 -14.39 -12.73 8.28
C THR A 75 -14.19 -11.42 9.05
N MET A 76 -13.83 -10.30 8.40
CA MET A 76 -13.48 -9.01 9.00
C MET A 76 -12.15 -9.00 9.77
N GLY A 77 -11.24 -9.92 9.48
CA GLY A 77 -9.89 -9.96 10.07
C GLY A 77 -9.06 -8.70 9.81
N GLY A 78 -9.43 -7.90 8.81
CA GLY A 78 -8.85 -6.58 8.56
C GLY A 78 -8.85 -5.65 9.77
N LEU A 79 -9.77 -5.82 10.72
CA LEU A 79 -9.78 -5.08 11.99
C LEU A 79 -8.51 -5.32 12.82
N ILE A 80 -7.96 -6.53 12.77
CA ILE A 80 -6.69 -6.85 13.45
C ILE A 80 -5.55 -6.02 12.82
N ILE A 81 -5.50 -5.96 11.49
CA ILE A 81 -4.48 -5.22 10.75
C ILE A 81 -4.57 -3.72 11.06
N ILE A 82 -5.78 -3.15 10.98
CA ILE A 82 -6.03 -1.73 11.25
C ILE A 82 -5.61 -1.38 12.68
N PHE A 83 -6.07 -2.16 13.67
CA PHE A 83 -5.75 -1.93 15.07
C PHE A 83 -4.25 -2.03 15.33
N ALA A 84 -3.62 -3.12 14.88
CA ALA A 84 -2.20 -3.37 15.09
C ALA A 84 -1.30 -2.37 14.33
N THR A 85 -1.79 -1.71 13.27
CA THR A 85 -1.07 -0.64 12.56
C THR A 85 -1.24 0.69 13.29
N LEU A 86 -2.48 1.10 13.58
CA LEU A 86 -2.76 2.45 14.06
C LEU A 86 -2.24 2.68 15.49
N VAL A 87 -2.31 1.69 16.39
CA VAL A 87 -1.86 1.87 17.77
C VAL A 87 -0.36 2.21 17.85
N PRO A 88 0.57 1.45 17.22
CA PRO A 88 1.98 1.82 17.21
C PRO A 88 2.26 3.14 16.48
N VAL A 89 1.53 3.43 15.39
CA VAL A 89 1.67 4.70 14.66
C VAL A 89 1.32 5.88 15.56
N LEU A 90 0.20 5.83 16.28
CA LEU A 90 -0.20 6.89 17.21
C LEU A 90 0.79 7.06 18.38
N LEU A 91 1.48 6.00 18.78
CA LEU A 91 2.47 6.05 19.86
C LEU A 91 3.81 6.61 19.38
N PHE A 92 4.33 6.15 18.25
CA PHE A 92 5.72 6.37 17.85
C PHE A 92 5.93 7.33 16.68
N ALA A 93 4.92 7.58 15.82
CA ALA A 93 5.06 8.49 14.69
C ALA A 93 4.89 9.96 15.10
N ARG A 94 5.46 10.86 14.29
CA ARG A 94 5.24 12.30 14.36
C ARG A 94 3.90 12.65 13.73
N LEU A 95 2.87 12.79 14.56
CA LEU A 95 1.47 12.95 14.11
C LEU A 95 1.20 14.27 13.36
N HIS A 96 2.09 15.28 13.47
CA HIS A 96 1.99 16.53 12.71
C HIS A 96 2.57 16.40 11.28
N ASN A 97 3.20 15.26 10.96
CA ASN A 97 3.70 15.02 9.62
C ASN A 97 2.53 14.74 8.67
N ILE A 98 2.47 15.48 7.55
CA ILE A 98 1.36 15.42 6.60
C ILE A 98 1.20 14.02 5.98
N TYR A 99 2.31 13.33 5.72
CA TYR A 99 2.28 11.96 5.17
C TYR A 99 1.70 10.96 6.17
N ILE A 100 2.02 11.11 7.47
CA ILE A 100 1.43 10.26 8.53
C ILE A 100 -0.06 10.51 8.66
N VAL A 101 -0.49 11.78 8.63
CA VAL A 101 -1.92 12.14 8.65
C VAL A 101 -2.64 11.51 7.46
N LEU A 102 -2.08 11.62 6.24
CA LEU A 102 -2.67 11.00 5.04
C LEU A 102 -2.81 9.49 5.17
N LEU A 103 -1.80 8.80 5.71
CA LEU A 103 -1.83 7.35 5.88
C LEU A 103 -2.84 6.92 6.96
N ILE A 104 -2.97 7.67 8.05
CA ILE A 104 -4.01 7.43 9.06
C ILE A 104 -5.41 7.62 8.45
N VAL A 105 -5.62 8.74 7.74
CA VAL A 105 -6.89 9.01 7.04
C VAL A 105 -7.20 7.90 6.03
N THR A 106 -6.22 7.49 5.22
CA THR A 106 -6.37 6.39 4.25
C THR A 106 -6.80 5.10 4.95
N THR A 107 -6.13 4.74 6.04
CA THR A 107 -6.41 3.52 6.81
C THR A 107 -7.84 3.52 7.35
N LEU A 108 -8.25 4.62 7.96
CA LEU A 108 -9.60 4.74 8.52
C LEU A 108 -10.68 4.83 7.44
N TRP A 109 -10.42 5.57 6.36
CA TRP A 109 -11.37 5.76 5.27
C TRP A 109 -11.66 4.45 4.53
N MET A 110 -10.61 3.78 4.05
CA MET A 110 -10.74 2.51 3.35
C MET A 110 -11.23 1.39 4.28
N GLY A 111 -10.75 1.40 5.54
CA GLY A 111 -11.21 0.49 6.57
C GLY A 111 -12.70 0.63 6.83
N THR A 112 -13.23 1.85 6.87
CA THR A 112 -14.67 2.09 7.05
C THR A 112 -15.48 1.59 5.86
N ILE A 113 -15.03 1.82 4.63
CA ILE A 113 -15.73 1.34 3.42
C ILE A 113 -15.78 -0.19 3.42
N GLY A 114 -14.65 -0.84 3.68
CA GLY A 114 -14.58 -2.30 3.75
C GLY A 114 -15.41 -2.86 4.92
N PHE A 115 -15.35 -2.19 6.08
CA PHE A 115 -16.15 -2.57 7.25
C PHE A 115 -17.66 -2.52 6.96
N VAL A 116 -18.15 -1.46 6.31
CA VAL A 116 -19.56 -1.33 5.92
C VAL A 116 -19.97 -2.44 4.95
N ASP A 117 -19.09 -2.77 3.99
CA ASP A 117 -19.34 -3.88 3.06
C ASP A 117 -19.47 -5.23 3.78
N ASP A 118 -18.48 -5.56 4.61
CA ASP A 118 -18.49 -6.80 5.38
C ASP A 118 -19.67 -6.85 6.38
N TYR A 119 -19.98 -5.73 7.02
CA TYR A 119 -21.13 -5.62 7.93
C TYR A 119 -22.46 -5.92 7.22
N ILE A 120 -22.65 -5.38 6.01
CA ILE A 120 -23.87 -5.65 5.21
C ILE A 120 -23.94 -7.14 4.86
N LYS A 121 -22.83 -7.74 4.42
CA LYS A 121 -22.76 -9.16 4.06
C LYS A 121 -23.10 -10.07 5.23
N ILE A 122 -22.60 -9.76 6.42
CA ILE A 122 -22.68 -10.63 7.60
C ILE A 122 -24.01 -10.39 8.36
N PHE A 123 -24.22 -9.15 8.80
CA PHE A 123 -25.32 -8.85 9.73
C PHE A 123 -26.66 -8.63 9.03
N LYS A 124 -26.64 -8.07 7.79
CA LYS A 124 -27.85 -7.96 6.98
C LYS A 124 -28.11 -9.17 6.10
N LYS A 125 -27.18 -10.16 6.09
CA LYS A 125 -27.25 -11.39 5.28
C LYS A 125 -27.45 -11.11 3.78
N ASP A 126 -27.03 -9.92 3.31
CA ASP A 126 -27.03 -9.57 1.90
C ASP A 126 -25.71 -9.98 1.26
N LYS A 127 -25.73 -11.11 0.52
CA LYS A 127 -24.53 -11.67 -0.14
C LYS A 127 -23.88 -10.71 -1.15
N GLN A 128 -24.57 -9.67 -1.62
CA GLN A 128 -24.04 -8.69 -2.55
C GLN A 128 -23.17 -7.63 -1.83
N GLY A 129 -23.44 -7.40 -0.53
CA GLY A 129 -22.75 -6.38 0.24
C GLY A 129 -23.02 -4.96 -0.26
N LEU A 130 -22.06 -4.08 -0.11
CA LEU A 130 -22.14 -2.71 -0.64
C LEU A 130 -22.05 -2.74 -2.16
N LYS A 131 -23.01 -2.11 -2.85
CA LYS A 131 -22.99 -2.02 -4.32
C LYS A 131 -21.64 -1.44 -4.78
N GLY A 132 -21.03 -2.03 -5.80
CA GLY A 132 -19.69 -1.67 -6.30
C GLY A 132 -19.52 -0.17 -6.59
N ILE A 133 -20.59 0.52 -7.03
CA ILE A 133 -20.56 1.96 -7.27
C ILE A 133 -20.20 2.77 -6.01
N PHE A 134 -20.71 2.39 -4.84
CA PHE A 134 -20.40 3.11 -3.59
C PHE A 134 -18.96 2.87 -3.14
N LYS A 135 -18.40 1.67 -3.39
CA LYS A 135 -16.96 1.40 -3.16
C LYS A 135 -16.11 2.31 -4.04
N VAL A 136 -16.45 2.41 -5.33
CA VAL A 136 -15.73 3.28 -6.27
C VAL A 136 -15.86 4.76 -5.87
N ILE A 137 -17.05 5.23 -5.49
CA ILE A 137 -17.24 6.61 -5.00
C ILE A 137 -16.33 6.88 -3.78
N GLY A 138 -16.25 5.93 -2.84
CA GLY A 138 -15.38 6.07 -1.69
C GLY A 138 -13.89 6.10 -2.06
N GLN A 139 -13.47 5.29 -3.02
CA GLN A 139 -12.09 5.28 -3.56
C GLN A 139 -11.76 6.60 -4.28
N VAL A 140 -12.69 7.11 -5.09
CA VAL A 140 -12.57 8.41 -5.76
C VAL A 140 -12.47 9.53 -4.73
N GLY A 141 -13.32 9.52 -3.68
CA GLY A 141 -13.28 10.49 -2.60
C GLY A 141 -11.92 10.53 -1.89
N LEU A 142 -11.37 9.36 -1.55
CA LEU A 142 -10.02 9.28 -1.01
C LEU A 142 -8.97 9.81 -1.99
N GLY A 143 -9.08 9.45 -3.28
CA GLY A 143 -8.16 9.90 -4.32
C GLY A 143 -8.14 11.43 -4.47
N ILE A 144 -9.30 12.08 -4.38
CA ILE A 144 -9.41 13.54 -4.37
C ILE A 144 -8.70 14.12 -3.14
N ILE A 145 -8.96 13.58 -1.94
CA ILE A 145 -8.33 14.05 -0.69
C ILE A 145 -6.81 13.93 -0.79
N VAL A 146 -6.31 12.73 -1.14
CA VAL A 146 -4.87 12.47 -1.24
C VAL A 146 -4.23 13.33 -2.32
N GLY A 147 -4.81 13.37 -3.52
CA GLY A 147 -4.28 14.17 -4.63
C GLY A 147 -4.26 15.68 -4.32
N ALA A 148 -5.34 16.20 -3.72
CA ALA A 148 -5.42 17.60 -3.31
C ALA A 148 -4.39 17.93 -2.22
N VAL A 149 -4.24 17.08 -1.20
CA VAL A 149 -3.26 17.34 -0.13
C VAL A 149 -1.85 17.27 -0.69
N LEU A 150 -1.49 16.27 -1.49
CA LEU A 150 -0.14 16.15 -2.06
C LEU A 150 0.19 17.29 -3.04
N TYR A 151 -0.79 17.85 -3.73
CA TYR A 151 -0.58 18.95 -4.67
C TYR A 151 -0.59 20.32 -3.97
N PHE A 152 -1.60 20.62 -3.16
CA PHE A 152 -1.81 21.98 -2.61
C PHE A 152 -1.09 22.24 -1.29
N ASN A 153 -0.78 21.21 -0.48
CA ASN A 153 -0.16 21.43 0.82
C ASN A 153 1.29 21.91 0.70
N PRO A 154 1.68 23.06 1.30
CA PRO A 154 3.03 23.60 1.20
C PRO A 154 4.11 22.72 1.82
N ALA A 155 3.78 21.84 2.76
CA ALA A 155 4.73 20.92 3.39
C ALA A 155 5.13 19.73 2.48
N VAL A 156 4.47 19.56 1.33
CA VAL A 156 4.80 18.52 0.34
C VAL A 156 5.69 19.16 -0.72
N THR A 157 6.98 18.93 -0.60
CA THR A 157 8.02 19.43 -1.51
C THR A 157 8.89 18.28 -1.97
N VAL A 158 9.59 18.48 -3.08
CA VAL A 158 10.63 17.60 -3.58
C VAL A 158 11.87 18.44 -3.87
N ARG A 159 13.03 17.81 -3.82
CA ARG A 159 14.26 18.46 -4.25
C ARG A 159 14.56 18.04 -5.67
N THR A 160 14.50 19.00 -6.57
CA THR A 160 14.85 18.81 -7.98
C THR A 160 16.37 18.94 -8.23
N ASP A 161 16.82 18.33 -9.32
CA ASP A 161 18.23 18.05 -9.61
C ASP A 161 19.10 19.26 -10.03
N THR A 162 18.60 20.48 -9.98
CA THR A 162 19.31 21.67 -10.48
C THR A 162 20.73 21.92 -9.89
N GLY A 163 21.18 21.10 -8.95
CA GLY A 163 22.50 21.23 -8.31
C GLY A 163 23.34 19.94 -8.22
N ARG A 164 22.94 18.84 -8.86
CA ARG A 164 23.60 17.52 -8.67
C ARG A 164 24.95 17.35 -9.36
N THR A 165 25.21 18.06 -10.43
CA THR A 165 26.40 17.82 -11.28
C THR A 165 27.72 18.29 -10.68
N ASP A 166 27.71 19.14 -9.66
CA ASP A 166 28.93 19.84 -9.23
C ASP A 166 29.58 19.28 -7.95
N ILE A 167 28.93 18.38 -7.23
CA ILE A 167 29.46 17.85 -5.95
C ILE A 167 30.70 16.96 -6.14
N TYR A 168 30.84 16.33 -7.29
CA TYR A 168 31.94 15.37 -7.56
C TYR A 168 33.09 15.94 -8.41
N LYS A 169 32.98 17.14 -8.96
CA LYS A 169 34.00 17.69 -9.87
C LYS A 169 35.00 18.64 -9.21
N ASN A 170 34.75 19.19 -8.01
CA ASN A 170 35.64 20.17 -7.42
C ASN A 170 35.93 19.93 -5.93
N VAL A 171 36.86 19.02 -5.63
CA VAL A 171 37.38 18.81 -4.28
C VAL A 171 38.40 19.92 -3.89
N SER A 172 38.65 20.92 -4.74
CA SER A 172 39.72 21.90 -4.56
C SER A 172 39.33 23.37 -4.46
N SER A 173 38.05 23.70 -4.41
CA SER A 173 37.62 25.09 -4.20
C SER A 173 36.44 25.13 -3.24
N THR A 174 36.52 26.03 -2.26
CA THR A 174 35.41 26.43 -1.37
C THR A 174 34.28 27.08 -2.21
N VAL A 175 33.55 26.25 -2.94
CA VAL A 175 32.34 26.68 -3.63
C VAL A 175 31.21 26.63 -2.62
N VAL A 176 30.65 27.79 -2.32
CA VAL A 176 29.36 27.91 -1.63
C VAL A 176 28.34 27.25 -2.56
N LEU A 177 28.01 25.99 -2.25
CA LEU A 177 26.95 25.28 -2.97
C LEU A 177 25.64 26.05 -2.79
N PRO A 178 24.90 26.37 -3.86
CA PRO A 178 23.58 26.96 -3.73
C PRO A 178 22.75 26.06 -2.83
N SER A 179 22.08 26.65 -1.84
CA SER A 179 21.18 25.91 -0.95
C SER A 179 20.19 25.17 -1.82
N PRO A 180 20.05 23.86 -1.64
CA PRO A 180 19.12 23.07 -2.45
C PRO A 180 17.71 23.63 -2.28
N VAL A 181 17.12 24.06 -3.39
CA VAL A 181 15.78 24.61 -3.41
C VAL A 181 14.79 23.47 -3.33
N GLU A 182 13.96 23.48 -2.29
CA GLU A 182 12.82 22.57 -2.18
C GLU A 182 11.67 23.19 -2.95
N GLU A 183 11.21 22.52 -4.00
CA GLU A 183 10.17 23.02 -4.89
C GLU A 183 8.96 22.10 -4.89
N LYS A 184 7.82 22.65 -5.23
CA LYS A 184 6.64 21.87 -5.56
C LYS A 184 6.79 21.31 -6.96
N SER A 185 6.68 20.00 -7.10
CA SER A 185 6.70 19.32 -8.39
C SER A 185 5.69 18.18 -8.41
N THR A 186 5.12 17.92 -9.57
CA THR A 186 4.32 16.74 -9.87
C THR A 186 5.15 15.63 -10.51
N ALA A 187 6.47 15.78 -10.55
CA ALA A 187 7.37 14.79 -11.13
C ALA A 187 7.30 13.44 -10.41
N THR A 188 7.35 12.38 -11.18
CA THR A 188 7.42 10.99 -10.73
C THR A 188 8.63 10.31 -11.35
N THR A 189 9.09 9.23 -10.72
CA THR A 189 10.23 8.48 -11.21
C THR A 189 9.81 7.44 -12.24
N ILE A 190 10.41 7.49 -13.45
CA ILE A 190 10.29 6.45 -14.47
C ILE A 190 11.61 5.69 -14.55
N PRO A 191 11.64 4.37 -14.25
CA PRO A 191 12.84 3.57 -14.43
C PRO A 191 13.19 3.43 -15.91
N PHE A 192 14.49 3.27 -16.22
CA PHE A 192 15.04 3.02 -17.56
C PHE A 192 14.96 4.20 -18.56
N VAL A 193 14.54 5.39 -18.14
CA VAL A 193 14.50 6.58 -18.99
C VAL A 193 15.61 7.55 -18.59
N LYS A 194 16.20 8.24 -19.57
CA LYS A 194 17.20 9.30 -19.31
C LYS A 194 16.55 10.38 -18.44
N ASN A 195 17.24 10.80 -17.39
CA ASN A 195 16.81 11.69 -16.32
C ASN A 195 15.83 11.06 -15.28
N ASN A 196 15.29 9.86 -15.50
CA ASN A 196 14.45 9.10 -14.57
C ASN A 196 13.22 9.82 -13.99
N GLU A 197 12.85 10.98 -14.51
CA GLU A 197 11.75 11.79 -14.02
C GLU A 197 10.80 12.14 -15.15
N PHE A 198 9.51 12.10 -14.84
CA PHE A 198 8.43 12.56 -15.71
C PHE A 198 7.53 13.48 -14.90
N ASP A 199 7.37 14.71 -15.35
CA ASP A 199 6.46 15.65 -14.71
C ASP A 199 5.08 15.59 -15.38
N TYR A 200 4.04 15.35 -14.60
CA TYR A 200 2.67 15.36 -15.10
C TYR A 200 2.26 16.73 -15.69
N ALA A 201 2.92 17.81 -15.26
CA ALA A 201 2.71 19.14 -15.84
C ALA A 201 3.07 19.18 -17.32
N GLU A 202 4.09 18.44 -17.78
CA GLU A 202 4.54 18.43 -19.18
C GLU A 202 3.44 17.99 -20.16
N VAL A 203 2.49 17.17 -19.70
CA VAL A 203 1.33 16.77 -20.51
C VAL A 203 0.49 17.97 -20.95
N LEU A 204 0.55 19.07 -20.18
CA LEU A 204 -0.21 20.30 -20.44
C LEU A 204 0.63 21.37 -21.16
N SER A 205 1.84 21.07 -21.61
CA SER A 205 2.75 22.02 -22.29
C SER A 205 2.13 22.69 -23.53
N PHE A 206 1.14 22.05 -24.16
CA PHE A 206 0.38 22.62 -25.27
C PHE A 206 -0.46 23.84 -24.90
N MET A 207 -0.69 24.12 -23.60
CA MET A 207 -1.48 25.27 -23.12
C MET A 207 -0.67 26.59 -23.08
N GLY A 208 0.65 26.55 -23.40
CA GLY A 208 1.52 27.72 -23.35
C GLY A 208 2.00 28.08 -21.93
N ASP A 209 2.57 29.26 -21.76
CA ASP A 209 3.22 29.66 -20.50
C ASP A 209 2.27 29.57 -19.29
N GLY A 210 2.77 29.03 -18.19
CA GLY A 210 2.02 28.89 -16.94
C GLY A 210 1.17 27.63 -16.80
N TYR A 211 1.32 26.65 -17.69
CA TYR A 211 0.61 25.36 -17.66
C TYR A 211 0.86 24.58 -16.35
N GLU A 212 1.98 24.79 -15.69
CA GLU A 212 2.35 24.12 -14.43
C GLU A 212 1.29 24.31 -13.32
N LYS A 213 0.60 25.46 -13.32
CA LYS A 213 -0.48 25.77 -12.36
C LYS A 213 -1.69 24.84 -12.51
N TRP A 214 -1.83 24.20 -13.67
CA TRP A 214 -2.93 23.34 -14.01
C TRP A 214 -2.58 21.85 -13.89
N ALA A 215 -1.36 21.52 -13.45
CA ALA A 215 -0.89 20.13 -13.34
C ALA A 215 -1.79 19.24 -12.44
N TRP A 216 -2.55 19.84 -11.53
CA TRP A 216 -3.53 19.12 -10.71
C TRP A 216 -4.63 18.46 -11.52
N LEU A 217 -4.96 18.98 -12.72
CA LEU A 217 -5.95 18.39 -13.64
C LEU A 217 -5.53 17.01 -14.15
N ILE A 218 -4.24 16.73 -14.20
CA ILE A 218 -3.70 15.42 -14.59
C ILE A 218 -3.35 14.62 -13.33
N PHE A 219 -2.69 15.25 -12.36
CA PHE A 219 -2.20 14.55 -11.17
C PHE A 219 -3.33 13.93 -10.33
N ILE A 220 -4.40 14.69 -10.02
CA ILE A 220 -5.49 14.17 -9.19
C ILE A 220 -6.22 12.98 -9.84
N PRO A 221 -6.63 13.01 -11.13
CA PRO A 221 -7.17 11.84 -11.82
C PRO A 221 -6.25 10.62 -11.81
N VAL A 222 -4.94 10.81 -11.97
CA VAL A 222 -3.95 9.72 -11.88
C VAL A 222 -3.94 9.12 -10.48
N VAL A 223 -3.93 9.95 -9.43
CA VAL A 223 -4.02 9.50 -8.03
C VAL A 223 -5.29 8.70 -7.78
N ILE A 224 -6.44 9.18 -8.26
CA ILE A 224 -7.73 8.48 -8.15
C ILE A 224 -7.65 7.12 -8.85
N PHE A 225 -7.13 7.08 -10.05
CA PHE A 225 -6.98 5.84 -10.82
C PHE A 225 -6.12 4.82 -10.08
N ILE A 226 -4.96 5.23 -9.55
CA ILE A 226 -4.03 4.36 -8.85
C ILE A 226 -4.66 3.81 -7.57
N ILE A 227 -5.28 4.67 -6.73
CA ILE A 227 -5.93 4.22 -5.49
C ILE A 227 -7.05 3.22 -5.82
N THR A 228 -7.86 3.51 -6.83
CA THR A 228 -8.95 2.62 -7.26
C THR A 228 -8.40 1.29 -7.79
N ALA A 229 -7.39 1.32 -8.65
CA ALA A 229 -6.82 0.12 -9.26
C ALA A 229 -6.15 -0.78 -8.22
N VAL A 230 -5.30 -0.22 -7.35
CA VAL A 230 -4.54 -1.00 -6.37
C VAL A 230 -5.45 -1.55 -5.27
N SER A 231 -6.43 -0.76 -4.78
CA SER A 231 -7.35 -1.25 -3.75
C SER A 231 -8.27 -2.36 -4.24
N ASN A 232 -8.77 -2.26 -5.48
CA ASN A 232 -9.54 -3.35 -6.08
C ASN A 232 -8.65 -4.56 -6.43
N GLY A 233 -7.40 -4.33 -6.85
CA GLY A 233 -6.43 -5.39 -7.10
C GLY A 233 -6.09 -6.20 -5.85
N ALA A 234 -5.88 -5.51 -4.72
CA ALA A 234 -5.68 -6.16 -3.43
C ALA A 234 -6.92 -6.97 -3.01
N ASN A 235 -8.12 -6.43 -3.21
CA ASN A 235 -9.38 -7.11 -2.91
C ASN A 235 -9.58 -8.36 -3.77
N LEU A 236 -9.26 -8.31 -5.07
CA LEU A 236 -9.30 -9.48 -5.95
C LEU A 236 -8.26 -10.55 -5.58
N THR A 237 -7.15 -10.16 -4.96
CA THR A 237 -6.09 -11.07 -4.52
C THR A 237 -6.44 -11.79 -3.22
N ASP A 238 -7.39 -11.27 -2.43
CA ASP A 238 -7.85 -11.86 -1.17
C ASP A 238 -8.85 -13.02 -1.40
N GLY A 239 -8.42 -14.02 -2.17
CA GLY A 239 -9.26 -15.18 -2.52
C GLY A 239 -8.81 -16.50 -1.90
N ILE A 240 -7.58 -16.58 -1.38
CA ILE A 240 -7.00 -17.75 -0.71
C ILE A 240 -6.16 -17.34 0.50
N ASP A 241 -6.07 -18.25 1.47
CA ASP A 241 -5.48 -18.03 2.79
C ASP A 241 -4.02 -17.55 2.70
N GLY A 242 -3.72 -16.37 3.26
CA GLY A 242 -2.37 -15.81 3.33
C GLY A 242 -1.86 -15.14 2.04
N LEU A 243 -2.58 -15.23 0.91
CA LEU A 243 -2.09 -14.68 -0.35
C LEU A 243 -1.99 -13.14 -0.29
N ALA A 244 -3.09 -12.46 -0.02
CA ALA A 244 -3.15 -11.00 -0.01
C ALA A 244 -2.25 -10.41 1.09
N ALA A 245 -2.28 -10.94 2.32
CA ALA A 245 -1.47 -10.44 3.42
C ALA A 245 0.03 -10.60 3.16
N GLY A 246 0.47 -11.77 2.65
CA GLY A 246 1.87 -12.05 2.41
C GLY A 246 2.46 -11.27 1.23
N THR A 247 1.76 -11.23 0.10
CA THR A 247 2.20 -10.42 -1.05
C THR A 247 2.23 -8.93 -0.71
N SER A 248 1.27 -8.44 0.09
CA SER A 248 1.26 -7.07 0.58
C SER A 248 2.44 -6.76 1.49
N ALA A 249 2.77 -7.65 2.42
CA ALA A 249 3.91 -7.46 3.31
C ALA A 249 5.23 -7.32 2.52
N ILE A 250 5.42 -8.14 1.49
CA ILE A 250 6.58 -8.09 0.60
C ILE A 250 6.63 -6.75 -0.16
N SER A 251 5.50 -6.33 -0.75
CA SER A 251 5.39 -5.06 -1.49
C SER A 251 5.66 -3.85 -0.59
N VAL A 252 5.10 -3.86 0.62
CA VAL A 252 5.26 -2.77 1.60
C VAL A 252 6.68 -2.69 2.15
N LEU A 253 7.36 -3.83 2.33
CA LEU A 253 8.79 -3.84 2.69
C LEU A 253 9.65 -3.17 1.61
N ALA A 254 9.41 -3.46 0.33
CA ALA A 254 10.10 -2.81 -0.76
C ALA A 254 9.82 -1.29 -0.77
N LEU A 255 8.56 -0.87 -0.64
CA LEU A 255 8.20 0.54 -0.50
C LEU A 255 8.84 1.20 0.73
N GLY A 256 9.03 0.45 1.82
CA GLY A 256 9.75 0.91 3.01
C GLY A 256 11.20 1.29 2.72
N ILE A 257 11.90 0.50 1.91
CA ILE A 257 13.26 0.83 1.46
C ILE A 257 13.25 2.12 0.65
N PHE A 258 12.36 2.25 -0.35
CA PHE A 258 12.25 3.48 -1.14
C PHE A 258 11.93 4.70 -0.27
N THR A 259 11.03 4.56 0.67
CA THR A 259 10.64 5.63 1.60
C THR A 259 11.82 6.08 2.46
N PHE A 260 12.56 5.13 3.02
CA PHE A 260 13.72 5.40 3.85
C PHE A 260 14.84 6.12 3.08
N VAL A 261 15.16 5.63 1.87
CA VAL A 261 16.23 6.24 1.06
C VAL A 261 15.82 7.58 0.46
N SER A 262 14.56 7.76 0.03
CA SER A 262 14.06 9.05 -0.48
C SER A 262 13.90 10.09 0.62
N GLY A 263 13.67 9.66 1.85
CA GLY A 263 13.57 10.56 3.02
C GLY A 263 14.90 10.91 3.68
N ASN A 264 16.03 10.40 3.18
CA ASN A 264 17.35 10.65 3.71
C ASN A 264 18.25 11.29 2.65
N ILE A 265 18.76 12.49 2.93
CA ILE A 265 19.54 13.28 1.98
C ILE A 265 20.84 12.60 1.55
N ILE A 266 21.49 11.82 2.43
CA ILE A 266 22.74 11.12 2.13
C ILE A 266 22.47 9.97 1.17
N PHE A 267 21.46 9.15 1.46
CA PHE A 267 21.10 8.01 0.62
C PHE A 267 20.49 8.45 -0.71
N SER A 268 19.64 9.49 -0.72
CA SER A 268 19.08 10.00 -1.96
C SER A 268 20.16 10.54 -2.89
N ASN A 269 21.14 11.27 -2.37
CA ASN A 269 22.28 11.74 -3.15
C ASN A 269 23.15 10.59 -3.65
N TYR A 270 23.48 9.60 -2.79
CA TYR A 270 24.30 8.44 -3.18
C TYR A 270 23.64 7.60 -4.28
N LEU A 271 22.34 7.38 -4.16
CA LEU A 271 21.54 6.63 -5.14
C LEU A 271 21.08 7.50 -6.32
N ASN A 272 21.27 8.82 -6.20
CA ASN A 272 20.83 9.82 -7.16
C ASN A 272 19.31 9.69 -7.47
N ILE A 273 18.51 9.61 -6.44
CA ILE A 273 17.05 9.58 -6.50
C ILE A 273 16.48 10.86 -5.91
N MET A 274 15.21 11.13 -6.23
CA MET A 274 14.48 12.26 -5.71
C MET A 274 14.48 12.26 -4.18
N TYR A 275 14.97 13.35 -3.57
CA TYR A 275 14.84 13.57 -2.13
C TYR A 275 13.48 14.17 -1.82
N ILE A 276 12.75 13.56 -0.90
CA ILE A 276 11.43 13.99 -0.47
C ILE A 276 11.49 14.34 1.01
N PRO A 277 11.51 15.62 1.38
CA PRO A 277 11.57 16.05 2.76
C PRO A 277 10.43 15.44 3.59
N ASN A 278 10.73 15.10 4.84
CA ASN A 278 9.76 14.55 5.79
C ASN A 278 9.16 13.18 5.43
N SER A 279 9.42 12.62 4.24
CA SER A 279 8.90 11.30 3.84
C SER A 279 9.47 10.15 4.69
N GLY A 280 10.69 10.31 5.22
CA GLY A 280 11.33 9.31 6.09
C GLY A 280 10.48 8.89 7.29
N GLU A 281 9.60 9.77 7.77
CA GLU A 281 8.70 9.46 8.89
C GLU A 281 7.70 8.34 8.54
N MET A 282 7.32 8.19 7.26
CA MET A 282 6.47 7.08 6.82
C MET A 282 7.10 5.70 7.07
N THR A 283 8.43 5.62 7.27
CA THR A 283 9.09 4.35 7.63
C THR A 283 8.56 3.79 8.95
N VAL A 284 8.19 4.66 9.90
CA VAL A 284 7.56 4.23 11.17
C VAL A 284 6.19 3.62 10.92
N PHE A 285 5.37 4.24 10.06
CA PHE A 285 4.07 3.71 9.65
C PHE A 285 4.23 2.37 8.91
N ILE A 286 5.13 2.30 7.95
CA ILE A 286 5.42 1.10 7.15
C ILE A 286 5.85 -0.05 8.06
N SER A 287 6.71 0.22 9.03
CA SER A 287 7.16 -0.79 9.99
C SER A 287 6.01 -1.34 10.83
N ALA A 288 5.13 -0.48 11.33
CA ALA A 288 3.92 -0.90 12.03
C ALA A 288 3.00 -1.73 11.12
N PHE A 289 2.82 -1.29 9.87
CA PHE A 289 1.95 -1.97 8.93
C PHE A 289 2.49 -3.36 8.52
N VAL A 290 3.79 -3.48 8.28
CA VAL A 290 4.46 -4.77 8.03
C VAL A 290 4.30 -5.70 9.24
N GLY A 291 4.52 -5.19 10.46
CA GLY A 291 4.31 -5.96 11.69
C GLY A 291 2.88 -6.47 11.82
N ALA A 292 1.88 -5.63 11.48
CA ALA A 292 0.47 -6.01 11.47
C ALA A 292 0.17 -7.11 10.45
N LEU A 293 0.70 -6.99 9.23
CA LEU A 293 0.50 -7.97 8.16
C LEU A 293 1.14 -9.32 8.51
N ILE A 294 2.37 -9.33 9.00
CA ILE A 294 3.06 -10.56 9.43
C ILE A 294 2.34 -11.18 10.62
N GLY A 295 1.94 -10.37 11.61
CA GLY A 295 1.19 -10.88 12.75
C GLY A 295 -0.21 -11.37 12.38
N PHE A 296 -0.85 -10.79 11.38
CA PHE A 296 -2.11 -11.29 10.84
C PHE A 296 -1.95 -12.65 10.14
N LEU A 297 -0.84 -12.88 9.43
CA LEU A 297 -0.51 -14.18 8.82
C LEU A 297 -0.46 -15.32 9.83
N TRP A 298 -0.18 -15.07 11.10
CA TRP A 298 -0.24 -16.08 12.15
C TRP A 298 -1.60 -16.78 12.22
N TYR A 299 -2.67 -16.06 11.88
CA TYR A 299 -4.04 -16.57 11.90
C TYR A 299 -4.61 -16.81 10.52
N ASN A 300 -4.09 -16.14 9.50
CA ASN A 300 -4.62 -16.19 8.12
C ASN A 300 -3.86 -17.17 7.22
N SER A 301 -2.74 -17.77 7.68
CA SER A 301 -2.08 -18.87 6.95
C SER A 301 -2.98 -20.09 6.88
N PHE A 302 -2.86 -20.85 5.78
CA PHE A 302 -3.68 -22.06 5.57
C PHE A 302 -3.43 -23.15 6.63
N PRO A 303 -4.47 -23.73 7.26
CA PRO A 303 -5.88 -23.35 7.18
C PRO A 303 -6.19 -22.11 8.03
N ALA A 304 -6.84 -21.10 7.43
CA ALA A 304 -7.06 -19.82 8.08
C ALA A 304 -8.06 -19.91 9.25
N SER A 305 -7.71 -19.27 10.36
CA SER A 305 -8.60 -19.09 11.52
C SER A 305 -9.48 -17.85 11.40
N VAL A 306 -9.17 -16.95 10.46
CA VAL A 306 -9.93 -15.73 10.15
C VAL A 306 -9.65 -15.29 8.72
N PHE A 307 -10.68 -14.88 7.99
CA PHE A 307 -10.54 -14.25 6.67
C PHE A 307 -10.38 -12.75 6.81
N MET A 308 -9.61 -12.16 5.89
CA MET A 308 -9.31 -10.73 5.90
C MET A 308 -10.57 -9.89 5.69
N GLY A 309 -11.36 -10.23 4.69
CA GLY A 309 -12.54 -9.49 4.26
C GLY A 309 -12.20 -8.19 3.53
N ASP A 310 -13.25 -7.51 3.05
CA ASP A 310 -13.13 -6.23 2.36
C ASP A 310 -12.58 -5.14 3.31
N THR A 311 -12.82 -5.27 4.61
CA THR A 311 -12.24 -4.40 5.66
C THR A 311 -10.72 -4.36 5.58
N GLY A 312 -10.08 -5.50 5.36
CA GLY A 312 -8.61 -5.59 5.29
C GLY A 312 -8.09 -5.32 3.89
N SER A 313 -8.63 -6.00 2.90
CA SER A 313 -8.08 -5.99 1.54
C SER A 313 -8.16 -4.61 0.87
N LEU A 314 -9.28 -3.88 1.00
CA LEU A 314 -9.40 -2.51 0.50
C LEU A 314 -8.46 -1.55 1.24
N THR A 315 -8.33 -1.72 2.57
CA THR A 315 -7.42 -0.91 3.39
C THR A 315 -5.97 -1.09 2.97
N ILE A 316 -5.52 -2.33 2.81
CA ILE A 316 -4.17 -2.67 2.38
C ILE A 316 -3.86 -2.03 1.03
N GLY A 317 -4.74 -2.23 0.05
CA GLY A 317 -4.55 -1.67 -1.29
C GLY A 317 -4.52 -0.14 -1.30
N GLY A 318 -5.39 0.52 -0.51
CA GLY A 318 -5.39 1.96 -0.35
C GLY A 318 -4.09 2.49 0.27
N ILE A 319 -3.59 1.86 1.35
CA ILE A 319 -2.33 2.23 2.00
C ILE A 319 -1.16 2.08 1.01
N ILE A 320 -1.05 0.95 0.30
CA ILE A 320 0.03 0.70 -0.67
C ILE A 320 0.01 1.76 -1.78
N ALA A 321 -1.17 2.09 -2.32
CA ALA A 321 -1.32 3.12 -3.34
C ALA A 321 -0.83 4.49 -2.84
N VAL A 322 -1.29 4.92 -1.66
CA VAL A 322 -0.92 6.22 -1.09
C VAL A 322 0.57 6.27 -0.75
N LEU A 323 1.16 5.19 -0.23
CA LEU A 323 2.61 5.11 0.01
C LEU A 323 3.39 5.30 -1.29
N ALA A 324 3.04 4.59 -2.37
CA ALA A 324 3.74 4.67 -3.63
C ALA A 324 3.66 6.07 -4.26
N ILE A 325 2.48 6.72 -4.18
CA ILE A 325 2.28 8.09 -4.67
C ILE A 325 3.08 9.08 -3.81
N ALA A 326 3.05 8.94 -2.49
CA ALA A 326 3.76 9.84 -1.57
C ALA A 326 5.28 9.82 -1.77
N VAL A 327 5.85 8.67 -2.15
CA VAL A 327 7.29 8.55 -2.46
C VAL A 327 7.61 8.75 -3.95
N ARG A 328 6.64 9.21 -4.75
CA ARG A 328 6.82 9.46 -6.19
C ARG A 328 7.32 8.22 -6.96
N LYS A 329 6.76 7.05 -6.65
CA LYS A 329 7.09 5.75 -7.24
C LYS A 329 5.84 5.05 -7.79
N GLU A 330 4.83 5.82 -8.16
CA GLU A 330 3.54 5.30 -8.63
C GLU A 330 3.68 4.45 -9.90
N ILE A 331 4.61 4.75 -10.78
CA ILE A 331 4.85 3.95 -11.99
C ILE A 331 5.47 2.58 -11.62
N LEU A 332 6.26 2.52 -10.54
CA LEU A 332 6.81 1.27 -10.04
C LEU A 332 5.77 0.36 -9.35
N ILE A 333 4.54 0.83 -9.14
CA ILE A 333 3.43 0.00 -8.65
C ILE A 333 3.25 -1.26 -9.50
N VAL A 334 3.50 -1.18 -10.80
CA VAL A 334 3.46 -2.34 -11.70
C VAL A 334 4.39 -3.46 -11.23
N LEU A 335 5.53 -3.12 -10.63
CA LEU A 335 6.46 -4.08 -10.03
C LEU A 335 6.06 -4.43 -8.59
N PHE A 336 5.90 -3.44 -7.71
CA PHE A 336 5.53 -3.70 -6.31
C PHE A 336 4.24 -4.50 -6.17
N CYS A 337 3.22 -4.17 -6.96
CA CYS A 337 1.90 -4.78 -6.95
C CYS A 337 1.68 -5.71 -8.14
N GLY A 338 2.74 -6.27 -8.73
CA GLY A 338 2.66 -7.11 -9.93
C GLY A 338 1.74 -8.32 -9.75
N ILE A 339 1.63 -8.86 -8.53
CA ILE A 339 0.66 -9.92 -8.22
C ILE A 339 -0.78 -9.38 -8.32
N PHE A 340 -1.09 -8.22 -7.72
CA PHE A 340 -2.42 -7.59 -7.81
C PHE A 340 -2.79 -7.27 -9.25
N LEU A 341 -1.80 -6.82 -10.02
CA LEU A 341 -1.97 -6.54 -11.44
C LEU A 341 -2.28 -7.83 -12.23
N ALA A 342 -1.54 -8.91 -12.00
CA ALA A 342 -1.75 -10.20 -12.67
C ALA A 342 -3.13 -10.80 -12.33
N GLU A 343 -3.54 -10.74 -11.06
CA GLU A 343 -4.87 -11.18 -10.62
C GLU A 343 -5.97 -10.36 -11.30
N SER A 344 -5.87 -9.03 -11.26
CA SER A 344 -6.83 -8.11 -11.90
C SER A 344 -6.87 -8.30 -13.42
N ALA A 345 -5.71 -8.40 -14.08
CA ALA A 345 -5.61 -8.61 -15.51
C ALA A 345 -6.27 -9.94 -15.92
N SER A 346 -6.10 -11.01 -15.12
CA SER A 346 -6.73 -12.30 -15.40
C SER A 346 -8.27 -12.21 -15.40
N VAL A 347 -8.84 -11.40 -14.50
CA VAL A 347 -10.30 -11.17 -14.43
C VAL A 347 -10.76 -10.34 -15.63
N ILE A 348 -10.06 -9.23 -15.94
CA ILE A 348 -10.40 -8.36 -17.07
C ILE A 348 -10.36 -9.15 -18.37
N LEU A 349 -9.29 -9.90 -18.62
CA LEU A 349 -9.14 -10.74 -19.81
C LEU A 349 -10.23 -11.80 -19.92
N GLN A 350 -10.51 -12.50 -18.83
CA GLN A 350 -11.55 -13.53 -18.79
C GLN A 350 -12.93 -12.98 -19.11
N VAL A 351 -13.32 -11.87 -18.43
CA VAL A 351 -14.66 -11.27 -18.59
C VAL A 351 -14.82 -10.67 -19.99
N THR A 352 -13.80 -9.95 -20.47
CA THR A 352 -13.83 -9.32 -21.80
C THR A 352 -13.90 -10.38 -22.90
N TYR A 353 -13.06 -11.40 -22.85
CA TYR A 353 -13.05 -12.48 -23.83
C TYR A 353 -14.37 -13.27 -23.82
N PHE A 354 -14.90 -13.56 -22.61
CA PHE A 354 -16.18 -14.29 -22.48
C PHE A 354 -17.33 -13.48 -23.09
N LYS A 355 -17.41 -12.18 -22.82
CA LYS A 355 -18.44 -11.31 -23.42
C LYS A 355 -18.27 -11.18 -24.93
N TYR A 356 -17.04 -11.01 -25.42
CA TYR A 356 -16.73 -10.91 -26.83
C TYR A 356 -17.14 -12.19 -27.60
N THR A 357 -16.74 -13.37 -27.10
CA THR A 357 -17.05 -14.67 -27.74
C THR A 357 -18.54 -14.96 -27.70
N LYS A 358 -19.23 -14.64 -26.59
CA LYS A 358 -20.68 -14.79 -26.46
C LYS A 358 -21.41 -13.94 -27.51
N LYS A 359 -20.93 -12.69 -27.74
CA LYS A 359 -21.53 -11.79 -28.76
C LYS A 359 -21.27 -12.28 -30.18
N ARG A 360 -20.07 -12.85 -30.46
CA ARG A 360 -19.66 -13.22 -31.81
C ARG A 360 -20.09 -14.62 -32.22
N PHE A 361 -20.09 -15.58 -31.29
CA PHE A 361 -20.30 -17.00 -31.57
C PHE A 361 -21.55 -17.57 -30.85
N GLY A 362 -22.30 -16.75 -30.11
CA GLY A 362 -23.48 -17.21 -29.34
C GLY A 362 -23.09 -17.87 -28.01
N GLU A 363 -21.89 -18.39 -27.88
CA GLU A 363 -21.38 -19.07 -26.68
C GLU A 363 -20.18 -18.35 -26.08
N GLY A 364 -20.18 -18.21 -24.74
CA GLY A 364 -19.07 -17.61 -24.01
C GLY A 364 -17.93 -18.61 -23.80
N ARG A 365 -16.75 -18.33 -24.34
CA ARG A 365 -15.54 -19.14 -24.16
C ARG A 365 -14.67 -18.57 -23.04
N ARG A 366 -13.94 -19.46 -22.36
CA ARG A 366 -13.05 -19.09 -21.25
C ARG A 366 -11.59 -19.21 -21.66
N ILE A 367 -10.74 -18.26 -21.24
CA ILE A 367 -9.28 -18.31 -21.35
C ILE A 367 -8.72 -19.15 -20.19
N PHE A 368 -9.12 -18.79 -18.98
CA PHE A 368 -8.73 -19.49 -17.75
C PHE A 368 -9.83 -20.43 -17.30
N LEU A 369 -9.49 -21.52 -16.61
CA LEU A 369 -10.48 -22.42 -16.01
C LEU A 369 -11.39 -21.68 -15.03
N MET A 370 -10.81 -20.74 -14.28
CA MET A 370 -11.48 -19.81 -13.38
C MET A 370 -10.64 -18.55 -13.23
N SER A 371 -11.21 -17.40 -12.95
CA SER A 371 -10.52 -16.14 -12.57
C SER A 371 -11.03 -15.67 -11.22
N PRO A 372 -10.20 -15.00 -10.41
CA PRO A 372 -8.80 -14.61 -10.60
C PRO A 372 -7.81 -15.78 -10.77
N LEU A 373 -6.53 -15.47 -11.05
CA LEU A 373 -5.52 -16.45 -11.47
C LEU A 373 -5.24 -17.54 -10.42
N HIS A 374 -5.27 -17.22 -9.12
CA HIS A 374 -5.11 -18.22 -8.06
C HIS A 374 -6.17 -19.33 -8.13
N HIS A 375 -7.41 -19.01 -8.45
CA HIS A 375 -8.47 -20.00 -8.64
C HIS A 375 -8.26 -20.88 -9.89
N HIS A 376 -7.59 -20.36 -10.92
CA HIS A 376 -7.18 -21.17 -12.07
C HIS A 376 -6.24 -22.31 -11.64
N TYR A 377 -5.27 -22.01 -10.77
CA TYR A 377 -4.36 -23.02 -10.25
C TYR A 377 -5.04 -24.00 -9.29
N GLN A 378 -5.98 -23.53 -8.46
CA GLN A 378 -6.79 -24.44 -7.64
C GLN A 378 -7.59 -25.42 -8.51
N LYS A 379 -8.21 -24.94 -9.60
CA LYS A 379 -8.92 -25.81 -10.57
C LYS A 379 -7.99 -26.79 -11.30
N LYS A 380 -6.70 -26.49 -11.41
CA LYS A 380 -5.67 -27.42 -11.89
C LYS A 380 -5.24 -28.45 -10.85
N GLY A 381 -5.80 -28.44 -9.65
CA GLY A 381 -5.49 -29.39 -8.58
C GLY A 381 -4.28 -29.03 -7.71
N TYR A 382 -3.74 -27.82 -7.82
CA TYR A 382 -2.67 -27.40 -6.91
C TYR A 382 -3.23 -27.10 -5.53
N HIS A 383 -2.52 -27.57 -4.49
CA HIS A 383 -2.83 -27.25 -3.10
C HIS A 383 -2.63 -25.77 -2.82
N GLU A 384 -3.50 -25.18 -2.00
CA GLU A 384 -3.55 -23.76 -1.71
C GLU A 384 -2.22 -23.19 -1.19
N SER A 385 -1.61 -23.85 -0.20
CA SER A 385 -0.30 -23.45 0.33
C SER A 385 0.79 -23.40 -0.75
N LYS A 386 0.77 -24.30 -1.72
CA LYS A 386 1.72 -24.34 -2.84
C LYS A 386 1.52 -23.14 -3.78
N ILE A 387 0.26 -22.75 -4.01
CA ILE A 387 -0.07 -21.58 -4.82
C ILE A 387 0.46 -20.34 -4.12
N VAL A 388 0.11 -20.14 -2.85
CA VAL A 388 0.51 -18.98 -2.03
C VAL A 388 2.03 -18.83 -2.00
N THR A 389 2.76 -19.90 -1.67
CA THR A 389 4.23 -19.86 -1.63
C THR A 389 4.83 -19.43 -2.97
N ARG A 390 4.30 -19.94 -4.12
CA ARG A 390 4.77 -19.55 -5.45
C ARG A 390 4.51 -18.07 -5.75
N PHE A 391 3.34 -17.57 -5.38
CA PHE A 391 3.02 -16.15 -5.54
C PHE A 391 3.91 -15.26 -4.66
N TRP A 392 4.23 -15.70 -3.43
CA TRP A 392 5.20 -14.98 -2.58
C TRP A 392 6.60 -14.94 -3.22
N ILE A 393 7.07 -16.06 -3.78
CA ILE A 393 8.36 -16.10 -4.48
C ILE A 393 8.37 -15.09 -5.65
N VAL A 394 7.31 -15.06 -6.45
CA VAL A 394 7.19 -14.08 -7.56
C VAL A 394 7.13 -12.66 -7.00
N ALA A 395 6.38 -12.41 -5.93
CA ALA A 395 6.33 -11.10 -5.28
C ALA A 395 7.72 -10.65 -4.78
N ILE A 396 8.51 -11.56 -4.19
CA ILE A 396 9.90 -11.28 -3.76
C ILE A 396 10.77 -10.93 -4.97
N MET A 397 10.66 -11.69 -6.07
CA MET A 397 11.42 -11.40 -7.30
C MET A 397 11.07 -10.00 -7.85
N LEU A 398 9.79 -9.64 -7.87
CA LEU A 398 9.33 -8.33 -8.31
C LEU A 398 9.78 -7.21 -7.36
N ALA A 399 9.77 -7.45 -6.05
CA ALA A 399 10.30 -6.54 -5.05
C ALA A 399 11.80 -6.29 -5.23
N ILE A 400 12.59 -7.35 -5.43
CA ILE A 400 14.03 -7.23 -5.72
C ILE A 400 14.24 -6.47 -7.02
N LEU A 401 13.50 -6.79 -8.07
CA LEU A 401 13.58 -6.09 -9.36
C LEU A 401 13.28 -4.59 -9.19
N SER A 402 12.26 -4.24 -8.39
CA SER A 402 11.95 -2.84 -8.12
C SER A 402 13.09 -2.13 -7.38
N ILE A 403 13.74 -2.78 -6.40
CA ILE A 403 14.89 -2.21 -5.68
C ILE A 403 16.09 -2.02 -6.61
N VAL A 404 16.33 -2.96 -7.54
CA VAL A 404 17.40 -2.83 -8.54
C VAL A 404 17.21 -1.57 -9.39
N THR A 405 15.96 -1.15 -9.66
CA THR A 405 15.67 0.09 -10.41
C THR A 405 16.18 1.36 -9.72
N LEU A 406 16.48 1.33 -8.41
CA LEU A 406 17.11 2.47 -7.71
C LEU A 406 18.45 2.90 -8.31
N LYS A 407 19.15 1.99 -8.95
CA LYS A 407 20.50 2.23 -9.50
C LYS A 407 20.53 2.19 -11.03
N LEU A 408 19.43 1.79 -11.69
CA LEU A 408 19.35 1.73 -13.14
C LEU A 408 18.97 3.10 -13.70
N ARG A 409 19.88 3.67 -14.48
CA ARG A 409 19.77 4.96 -15.16
C ARG A 409 20.04 4.82 -16.64
#